data_6a4f31083168ea0a4d77b7bf257c99a4
#
_entry.id   6a4f31083168ea0a4d77b7bf257c99a4
#
_cell.length_a   1.000
_cell.length_b   1.000
_cell.length_c   1.000
_cell.angle_alpha   90.00
_cell.angle_beta   90.00
_cell.angle_gamma   90.00
#
_symmetry.space_group_name_H-M   'P 1'
#
loop_
_entity.id
_entity.type
_entity.pdbx_description
1 polymer ?
#
loop_
_entity_poly.entity_id
_entity_poly.type
_entity_poly.pdbx_seq_one_letter_code
_entity_poly.pdbx_strand_id
1 'polypeptide(L)'
;MINKRITILREKFKKYEIDGYIVPKNDEFFSEYAVKDRLKTISNFSGSAGLAIVLKKTNYLFVDGRYTIQAKQQSSNQFKIIEVHKLLPKNIIRNLKLGFDPRLFTKKTLKLNFGNSLKLISIRNNLVDEIYKDRIPKRKLFYSLTQKSVGESHKSKINKIYNILKLKKADYLLVSSPENVAWLMNIRGYDSPTSPIPNSRLLINKNKKIFLITDKKIASKVIKEKKFKKNQVIDPEKFEKLIGELNGSKFIIDALSCSVLNETIIKSNFKIIGEVDPCYKLKSIKNSTEIKNTINAHI
;
A
#
# COMPACT_ATOMS: atom_id res chain seq x y z
N MET A 1 -21.29 -18.23 9.55
CA MET A 1 -20.95 -17.35 8.38
C MET A 1 -19.44 -17.44 8.05
N ILE A 2 -18.52 -17.26 8.99
CA ILE A 2 -17.05 -17.37 8.79
C ILE A 2 -16.62 -18.74 8.26
N ASN A 3 -17.08 -19.85 8.87
CA ASN A 3 -16.77 -21.20 8.41
C ASN A 3 -17.03 -21.39 6.91
N LYS A 4 -18.17 -20.92 6.42
CA LYS A 4 -18.51 -21.00 4.99
C LYS A 4 -17.47 -20.24 4.12
N ARG A 5 -17.04 -19.05 4.55
CA ARG A 5 -16.02 -18.27 3.82
C ARG A 5 -14.66 -18.98 3.81
N ILE A 6 -14.25 -19.56 4.93
CA ILE A 6 -13.01 -20.36 5.03
C ILE A 6 -13.08 -21.59 4.12
N THR A 7 -14.20 -22.30 4.10
CA THR A 7 -14.42 -23.46 3.21
C THR A 7 -14.28 -23.06 1.74
N ILE A 8 -14.98 -22.03 1.29
CA ILE A 8 -14.90 -21.52 -0.08
C ILE A 8 -13.49 -21.05 -0.43
N LEU A 9 -12.76 -20.45 0.52
CA LEU A 9 -11.37 -20.06 0.31
C LEU A 9 -10.48 -21.29 0.06
N ARG A 10 -10.66 -22.35 0.86
CA ARG A 10 -9.92 -23.62 0.72
C ARG A 10 -10.17 -24.32 -0.61
N GLU A 11 -11.39 -24.27 -1.15
CA GLU A 11 -11.72 -24.83 -2.46
C GLU A 11 -10.85 -24.26 -3.58
N LYS A 12 -10.42 -22.99 -3.44
CA LYS A 12 -9.55 -22.32 -4.40
C LYS A 12 -8.08 -22.79 -4.34
N PHE A 13 -7.65 -23.40 -3.25
CA PHE A 13 -6.25 -23.80 -3.05
C PHE A 13 -5.75 -24.78 -4.10
N LYS A 14 -6.61 -25.72 -4.57
CA LYS A 14 -6.28 -26.67 -5.62
C LYS A 14 -5.91 -25.96 -6.93
N LYS A 15 -6.72 -24.96 -7.33
CA LYS A 15 -6.50 -24.19 -8.57
C LYS A 15 -5.14 -23.48 -8.60
N TYR A 16 -4.67 -23.00 -7.46
CA TYR A 16 -3.41 -22.24 -7.36
C TYR A 16 -2.24 -23.08 -6.82
N GLU A 17 -2.45 -24.40 -6.62
CA GLU A 17 -1.46 -25.33 -6.07
C GLU A 17 -0.82 -24.83 -4.77
N ILE A 18 -1.61 -24.27 -3.86
CA ILE A 18 -1.20 -23.73 -2.56
C ILE A 18 -1.71 -24.56 -1.38
N ASP A 19 -0.99 -24.49 -0.27
CA ASP A 19 -1.36 -25.16 1.00
C ASP A 19 -2.09 -24.21 1.95
N GLY A 20 -2.05 -22.91 1.66
CA GLY A 20 -2.73 -21.88 2.45
C GLY A 20 -2.70 -20.51 1.78
N TYR A 21 -3.44 -19.56 2.35
CA TYR A 21 -3.53 -18.19 1.86
C TYR A 21 -3.34 -17.18 2.99
N ILE A 22 -2.60 -16.10 2.70
CA ILE A 22 -2.22 -15.05 3.64
C ILE A 22 -3.14 -13.85 3.44
N VAL A 23 -3.76 -13.37 4.53
CA VAL A 23 -4.69 -12.24 4.51
C VAL A 23 -4.25 -11.20 5.55
N PRO A 24 -3.63 -10.09 5.14
CA PRO A 24 -3.25 -9.01 6.05
C PRO A 24 -4.42 -8.06 6.33
N LYS A 25 -4.26 -7.22 7.35
CA LYS A 25 -5.22 -6.16 7.69
C LYS A 25 -5.19 -5.00 6.71
N ASN A 26 -4.01 -4.65 6.22
CA ASN A 26 -3.81 -3.46 5.38
C ASN A 26 -4.42 -3.59 3.98
N ASP A 27 -4.62 -2.43 3.36
CA ASP A 27 -4.96 -2.28 1.94
C ASP A 27 -3.72 -2.18 1.03
N GLU A 28 -3.95 -1.82 -0.24
CA GLU A 28 -2.93 -1.66 -1.28
C GLU A 28 -2.02 -0.43 -1.06
N PHE A 29 -2.31 0.39 -0.07
CA PHE A 29 -1.52 1.54 0.38
C PHE A 29 -0.91 1.34 1.76
N PHE A 30 -1.00 0.11 2.29
CA PHE A 30 -0.54 -0.30 3.62
C PHE A 30 -1.22 0.44 4.77
N SER A 31 -2.43 0.96 4.54
CA SER A 31 -3.26 1.58 5.56
C SER A 31 -3.98 0.52 6.40
N GLU A 32 -4.01 0.70 7.72
CA GLU A 32 -4.82 -0.10 8.64
C GLU A 32 -6.34 0.19 8.51
N TYR A 33 -6.68 1.32 7.89
CA TYR A 33 -8.06 1.77 7.63
C TYR A 33 -8.55 1.33 6.25
N ALA A 34 -8.26 0.09 5.88
CA ALA A 34 -8.69 -0.48 4.60
C ALA A 34 -10.22 -0.42 4.43
N VAL A 35 -10.67 0.14 3.32
CA VAL A 35 -12.10 0.16 2.95
C VAL A 35 -12.63 -1.27 2.79
N LYS A 36 -11.80 -2.16 2.21
CA LYS A 36 -12.05 -3.60 2.16
C LYS A 36 -11.29 -4.27 3.31
N ASP A 37 -11.97 -4.52 4.41
CA ASP A 37 -11.40 -5.23 5.54
C ASP A 37 -11.41 -6.76 5.31
N ARG A 38 -10.47 -7.22 4.49
CA ARG A 38 -10.33 -8.64 4.13
C ARG A 38 -10.05 -9.53 5.35
N LEU A 39 -9.30 -9.01 6.31
CA LEU A 39 -9.01 -9.73 7.56
C LEU A 39 -10.27 -9.96 8.37
N LYS A 40 -11.09 -8.93 8.59
CA LYS A 40 -12.40 -9.05 9.25
C LYS A 40 -13.32 -9.98 8.47
N THR A 41 -13.32 -9.90 7.16
CA THR A 41 -14.15 -10.74 6.30
C THR A 41 -13.88 -12.23 6.52
N ILE A 42 -12.61 -12.65 6.66
CA ILE A 42 -12.26 -14.08 6.79
C ILE A 42 -12.18 -14.54 8.24
N SER A 43 -11.88 -13.67 9.19
CA SER A 43 -11.64 -14.04 10.60
C SER A 43 -12.64 -13.50 11.60
N ASN A 44 -13.48 -12.54 11.23
CA ASN A 44 -14.32 -11.71 12.11
C ASN A 44 -13.53 -10.75 13.02
N PHE A 45 -12.21 -10.76 12.99
CA PHE A 45 -11.37 -9.88 13.79
C PHE A 45 -11.42 -8.44 13.27
N SER A 46 -11.80 -7.50 14.13
CA SER A 46 -11.99 -6.08 13.78
C SER A 46 -10.88 -5.14 14.29
N GLY A 47 -9.84 -5.68 14.94
CA GLY A 47 -8.68 -4.87 15.37
C GLY A 47 -7.90 -4.27 14.20
N SER A 48 -7.11 -3.21 14.45
CA SER A 48 -6.41 -2.46 13.40
C SER A 48 -5.10 -3.11 12.91
N ALA A 49 -4.56 -4.08 13.65
CA ALA A 49 -3.32 -4.77 13.29
C ALA A 49 -3.48 -6.28 13.41
N GLY A 50 -3.23 -6.99 12.30
CA GLY A 50 -3.32 -8.44 12.27
C GLY A 50 -3.03 -9.05 10.91
N LEU A 51 -2.78 -10.36 10.93
CA LEU A 51 -2.49 -11.19 9.77
C LEU A 51 -3.12 -12.57 9.96
N ALA A 52 -4.03 -12.98 9.09
CA ALA A 52 -4.55 -14.33 9.07
C ALA A 52 -3.78 -15.21 8.06
N ILE A 53 -3.58 -16.47 8.43
CA ILE A 53 -3.10 -17.52 7.55
C ILE A 53 -4.11 -18.67 7.62
N VAL A 54 -4.81 -18.89 6.50
CA VAL A 54 -5.76 -19.99 6.37
C VAL A 54 -5.04 -21.14 5.68
N LEU A 55 -4.85 -22.26 6.38
CA LEU A 55 -4.29 -23.49 5.84
C LEU A 55 -5.38 -24.52 5.55
N LYS A 56 -5.04 -25.63 4.89
CA LYS A 56 -5.98 -26.73 4.57
C LYS A 56 -6.74 -27.24 5.80
N LYS A 57 -6.09 -27.35 6.96
CA LYS A 57 -6.69 -27.92 8.19
C LYS A 57 -6.76 -26.95 9.37
N THR A 58 -5.86 -25.95 9.43
CA THR A 58 -5.70 -25.06 10.61
C THR A 58 -5.67 -23.62 10.13
N ASN A 59 -6.15 -22.70 10.97
CA ASN A 59 -6.04 -21.27 10.70
C ASN A 59 -5.30 -20.59 11.83
N TYR A 60 -4.47 -19.61 11.51
CA TYR A 60 -3.72 -18.79 12.46
C TYR A 60 -4.10 -17.33 12.29
N LEU A 61 -4.29 -16.63 13.41
CA LEU A 61 -4.46 -15.18 13.43
C LEU A 61 -3.36 -14.57 14.30
N PHE A 62 -2.42 -13.90 13.65
CA PHE A 62 -1.34 -13.17 14.27
C PHE A 62 -1.82 -11.76 14.59
N VAL A 63 -1.70 -11.32 15.85
CA VAL A 63 -2.17 -10.01 16.30
C VAL A 63 -1.11 -9.32 17.15
N ASP A 64 -1.21 -7.99 17.21
CA ASP A 64 -0.47 -7.18 18.18
C ASP A 64 -0.97 -7.50 19.60
N GLY A 65 -0.09 -7.40 20.61
CA GLY A 65 -0.43 -7.70 22.00
C GLY A 65 -1.63 -6.94 22.57
N ARG A 66 -1.90 -5.73 22.05
CA ARG A 66 -3.07 -4.91 22.40
C ARG A 66 -4.40 -5.57 22.03
N TYR A 67 -4.40 -6.49 21.07
CA TYR A 67 -5.60 -7.12 20.52
C TYR A 67 -5.83 -8.57 20.95
N THR A 68 -5.02 -9.10 21.85
CA THR A 68 -5.08 -10.53 22.23
C THR A 68 -6.45 -10.95 22.77
N ILE A 69 -7.04 -10.15 23.68
CA ILE A 69 -8.36 -10.42 24.28
C ILE A 69 -9.44 -10.32 23.19
N GLN A 70 -9.45 -9.24 22.41
CA GLN A 70 -10.41 -9.03 21.35
C GLN A 70 -10.35 -10.14 20.28
N ALA A 71 -9.16 -10.56 19.87
CA ALA A 71 -8.98 -11.64 18.91
C ALA A 71 -9.51 -12.98 19.42
N LYS A 72 -9.29 -13.29 20.73
CA LYS A 72 -9.85 -14.48 21.36
C LYS A 72 -11.37 -14.46 21.34
N GLN A 73 -11.99 -13.34 21.71
CA GLN A 73 -13.44 -13.21 21.74
C GLN A 73 -14.07 -13.30 20.34
N GLN A 74 -13.44 -12.72 19.32
CA GLN A 74 -14.01 -12.62 17.98
C GLN A 74 -13.69 -13.80 17.07
N SER A 75 -12.56 -14.50 17.27
CA SER A 75 -11.99 -15.42 16.28
C SER A 75 -11.51 -16.76 16.81
N SER A 76 -11.47 -17.02 18.13
CA SER A 76 -10.86 -18.24 18.70
C SER A 76 -11.51 -19.54 18.26
N ASN A 77 -12.79 -19.52 17.93
CA ASN A 77 -13.51 -20.69 17.42
C ASN A 77 -12.99 -21.20 16.07
N GLN A 78 -12.29 -20.34 15.31
CA GLN A 78 -11.85 -20.63 13.95
C GLN A 78 -10.33 -20.47 13.77
N PHE A 79 -9.67 -19.72 14.64
CA PHE A 79 -8.28 -19.34 14.51
C PHE A 79 -7.51 -19.60 15.80
N LYS A 80 -6.29 -20.13 15.68
CA LYS A 80 -5.30 -20.10 16.75
C LYS A 80 -4.73 -18.69 16.84
N ILE A 81 -4.94 -18.02 17.97
CA ILE A 81 -4.49 -16.63 18.17
C ILE A 81 -3.03 -16.63 18.65
N ILE A 82 -2.20 -15.85 17.97
CA ILE A 82 -0.75 -15.74 18.23
C ILE A 82 -0.35 -14.27 18.30
N GLU A 83 0.42 -13.93 19.31
CA GLU A 83 1.00 -12.60 19.46
C GLU A 83 2.27 -12.48 18.60
N VAL A 84 2.31 -11.52 17.67
CA VAL A 84 3.42 -11.36 16.70
C VAL A 84 4.78 -11.09 17.36
N HIS A 85 4.81 -10.48 18.55
CA HIS A 85 6.06 -10.22 19.26
C HIS A 85 6.64 -11.47 19.92
N LYS A 86 5.82 -12.52 20.14
CA LYS A 86 6.28 -13.81 20.68
C LYS A 86 6.70 -14.75 19.55
N LEU A 87 5.90 -14.85 18.50
CA LEU A 87 6.14 -15.79 17.40
C LEU A 87 5.70 -15.19 16.06
N LEU A 88 6.58 -15.23 15.09
CA LEU A 88 6.27 -14.88 13.69
C LEU A 88 5.79 -16.11 12.91
N PRO A 89 5.07 -15.94 11.79
CA PRO A 89 4.63 -17.03 10.92
C PRO A 89 5.73 -18.03 10.57
N LYS A 90 6.94 -17.55 10.26
CA LYS A 90 8.12 -18.39 9.91
C LYS A 90 8.58 -19.35 11.06
N ASN A 91 8.20 -19.07 12.30
CA ASN A 91 8.57 -19.91 13.43
C ASN A 91 7.64 -21.13 13.59
N ILE A 92 6.40 -21.03 13.04
CA ILE A 92 5.33 -22.02 13.23
C ILE A 92 5.06 -22.80 11.94
N ILE A 93 5.11 -22.10 10.78
CA ILE A 93 4.73 -22.64 9.48
C ILE A 93 5.99 -22.85 8.66
N ARG A 94 6.21 -24.10 8.19
CA ARG A 94 7.41 -24.47 7.41
C ARG A 94 7.02 -25.38 6.24
N ASN A 95 7.82 -25.36 5.18
CA ASN A 95 7.72 -26.27 4.03
C ASN A 95 6.35 -26.29 3.33
N LEU A 96 5.63 -25.14 3.34
CA LEU A 96 4.34 -25.00 2.70
C LEU A 96 4.42 -23.96 1.57
N LYS A 97 3.51 -24.11 0.59
CA LYS A 97 3.25 -23.13 -0.47
C LYS A 97 2.11 -22.21 0.00
N LEU A 98 2.40 -20.94 0.25
CA LEU A 98 1.40 -19.97 0.67
C LEU A 98 1.10 -18.94 -0.43
N GLY A 99 -0.18 -18.84 -0.80
CA GLY A 99 -0.66 -17.79 -1.69
C GLY A 99 -0.77 -16.45 -0.97
N PHE A 100 -0.51 -15.36 -1.68
CA PHE A 100 -0.68 -14.01 -1.17
C PHE A 100 -1.02 -13.01 -2.29
N ASP A 101 -1.69 -11.91 -1.94
CA ASP A 101 -1.92 -10.80 -2.87
C ASP A 101 -0.68 -9.89 -2.92
N PRO A 102 0.03 -9.78 -4.07
CA PRO A 102 1.27 -9.01 -4.17
C PRO A 102 1.08 -7.48 -4.05
N ARG A 103 -0.16 -6.99 -4.05
CA ARG A 103 -0.47 -5.57 -3.81
C ARG A 103 -0.40 -5.21 -2.34
N LEU A 104 -0.58 -6.19 -1.43
CA LEU A 104 -0.77 -5.99 0.02
C LEU A 104 0.52 -6.19 0.83
N PHE A 105 1.62 -6.49 0.19
CA PHE A 105 2.91 -6.76 0.84
C PHE A 105 4.06 -6.06 0.13
N THR A 106 5.07 -5.67 0.90
CA THR A 106 6.40 -5.38 0.37
C THR A 106 7.26 -6.63 0.43
N LYS A 107 8.33 -6.73 -0.37
CA LYS A 107 9.29 -7.84 -0.25
C LYS A 107 9.93 -7.89 1.15
N LYS A 108 10.17 -6.72 1.76
CA LYS A 108 10.73 -6.62 3.10
C LYS A 108 9.82 -7.22 4.16
N THR A 109 8.51 -6.91 4.12
CA THR A 109 7.52 -7.47 5.06
C THR A 109 7.34 -8.96 4.86
N LEU A 110 7.34 -9.47 3.63
CA LEU A 110 7.29 -10.90 3.35
C LEU A 110 8.51 -11.62 3.93
N LYS A 111 9.72 -11.11 3.67
CA LYS A 111 10.96 -11.71 4.21
C LYS A 111 10.99 -11.72 5.74
N LEU A 112 10.54 -10.64 6.39
CA LEU A 112 10.48 -10.55 7.84
C LEU A 112 9.56 -11.62 8.44
N ASN A 113 8.33 -11.73 7.91
CA ASN A 113 7.29 -12.60 8.48
C ASN A 113 7.47 -14.07 8.11
N PHE A 114 7.93 -14.36 6.89
CA PHE A 114 7.92 -15.71 6.33
C PHE A 114 9.32 -16.31 6.09
N GLY A 115 10.37 -15.48 6.08
CA GLY A 115 11.74 -15.94 5.83
C GLY A 115 11.90 -16.58 4.44
N ASN A 116 12.78 -17.58 4.35
CA ASN A 116 13.06 -18.31 3.11
C ASN A 116 12.55 -19.78 3.15
N SER A 117 11.98 -20.23 4.27
CA SER A 117 11.51 -21.62 4.45
C SER A 117 10.15 -21.90 3.83
N LEU A 118 9.45 -20.86 3.38
CA LEU A 118 8.13 -20.95 2.77
C LEU A 118 8.19 -20.57 1.30
N LYS A 119 7.48 -21.34 0.46
CA LYS A 119 7.28 -20.96 -0.94
C LYS A 119 6.11 -20.02 -1.07
N LEU A 120 6.37 -18.75 -1.36
CA LEU A 120 5.34 -17.73 -1.52
C LEU A 120 4.88 -17.63 -2.98
N ILE A 121 3.58 -17.80 -3.21
CA ILE A 121 2.95 -17.78 -4.54
C ILE A 121 2.15 -16.49 -4.69
N SER A 122 2.56 -15.65 -5.61
CA SER A 122 1.88 -14.37 -5.93
C SER A 122 0.58 -14.64 -6.69
N ILE A 123 -0.56 -14.18 -6.16
CA ILE A 123 -1.88 -14.31 -6.76
C ILE A 123 -2.48 -12.91 -6.93
N ARG A 124 -2.53 -12.41 -8.17
CA ARG A 124 -2.98 -11.03 -8.48
C ARG A 124 -4.45 -10.80 -8.12
N ASN A 125 -5.30 -11.81 -8.31
CA ASN A 125 -6.71 -11.74 -7.91
C ASN A 125 -6.86 -12.17 -6.45
N ASN A 126 -7.20 -11.23 -5.57
CA ASN A 126 -7.34 -11.52 -4.15
C ASN A 126 -8.45 -12.55 -3.91
N LEU A 127 -8.10 -13.70 -3.31
CA LEU A 127 -9.04 -14.80 -3.15
C LEU A 127 -10.19 -14.47 -2.18
N VAL A 128 -9.99 -13.54 -1.24
CA VAL A 128 -11.06 -13.08 -0.34
C VAL A 128 -12.05 -12.17 -1.10
N ASP A 129 -11.57 -11.31 -2.00
CA ASP A 129 -12.43 -10.45 -2.84
C ASP A 129 -13.30 -11.27 -3.82
N GLU A 130 -12.86 -12.48 -4.21
CA GLU A 130 -13.66 -13.39 -5.03
C GLU A 130 -14.80 -14.09 -4.25
N ILE A 131 -14.63 -14.24 -2.93
CA ILE A 131 -15.60 -14.92 -2.05
C ILE A 131 -16.65 -13.95 -1.56
N TYR A 132 -16.25 -12.71 -1.29
CA TYR A 132 -17.10 -11.71 -0.68
C TYR A 132 -16.88 -10.34 -1.30
N LYS A 133 -17.98 -9.77 -1.82
CA LYS A 133 -17.97 -8.42 -2.40
C LYS A 133 -18.52 -7.44 -1.37
N ASP A 134 -17.62 -6.66 -0.77
CA ASP A 134 -18.02 -5.54 0.08
C ASP A 134 -18.68 -4.42 -0.73
N ARG A 135 -19.65 -3.73 -0.13
CA ARG A 135 -20.10 -2.44 -0.65
C ARG A 135 -18.99 -1.42 -0.44
N ILE A 136 -18.33 -1.04 -1.53
CA ILE A 136 -17.31 0.00 -1.49
C ILE A 136 -18.04 1.36 -1.51
N PRO A 137 -17.84 2.22 -0.49
CA PRO A 137 -18.43 3.55 -0.49
C PRO A 137 -17.87 4.36 -1.67
N LYS A 138 -18.69 5.25 -2.21
CA LYS A 138 -18.27 6.15 -3.29
C LYS A 138 -17.15 7.06 -2.80
N ARG A 139 -15.98 7.00 -3.46
CA ARG A 139 -14.84 7.85 -3.14
C ARG A 139 -15.15 9.31 -3.47
N LYS A 140 -14.66 10.24 -2.62
CA LYS A 140 -14.76 11.69 -2.83
C LYS A 140 -13.58 12.18 -3.68
N LEU A 141 -13.78 13.32 -4.36
CA LEU A 141 -12.76 13.91 -5.23
C LEU A 141 -11.55 14.42 -4.43
N PHE A 142 -10.38 14.29 -5.00
CA PHE A 142 -9.18 14.96 -4.50
C PHE A 142 -9.29 16.47 -4.69
N TYR A 143 -8.64 17.24 -3.83
CA TYR A 143 -8.60 18.70 -3.88
C TYR A 143 -7.20 19.24 -3.61
N SER A 144 -6.89 20.42 -4.13
CA SER A 144 -5.61 21.09 -3.94
C SER A 144 -5.63 22.01 -2.73
N LEU A 145 -4.51 22.12 -2.04
CA LEU A 145 -4.24 23.17 -1.09
C LEU A 145 -3.59 24.37 -1.76
N THR A 146 -3.91 25.58 -1.25
CA THR A 146 -3.29 26.82 -1.73
C THR A 146 -1.85 26.94 -1.24
N GLN A 147 -1.02 27.69 -1.95
CA GLN A 147 0.36 27.94 -1.50
C GLN A 147 0.39 28.68 -0.17
N LYS A 148 -0.58 29.55 0.09
CA LYS A 148 -0.72 30.27 1.38
C LYS A 148 -0.87 29.32 2.55
N SER A 149 -1.58 28.20 2.38
CA SER A 149 -1.80 27.20 3.45
C SER A 149 -0.67 26.21 3.64
N VAL A 150 0.21 26.03 2.67
CA VAL A 150 1.31 25.04 2.72
C VAL A 150 2.72 25.62 2.71
N GLY A 151 2.86 26.92 2.44
CA GLY A 151 4.12 27.67 2.44
C GLY A 151 5.01 27.44 1.21
N GLU A 152 5.04 26.22 0.65
CA GLU A 152 5.90 25.87 -0.48
C GLU A 152 5.08 25.28 -1.63
N SER A 153 5.38 25.72 -2.87
CA SER A 153 4.69 25.21 -4.05
C SER A 153 5.09 23.76 -4.36
N HIS A 154 4.17 23.00 -4.96
CA HIS A 154 4.49 21.64 -5.43
C HIS A 154 5.61 21.63 -6.48
N LYS A 155 5.71 22.67 -7.31
CA LYS A 155 6.78 22.80 -8.33
C LYS A 155 8.15 22.90 -7.67
N SER A 156 8.30 23.69 -6.57
CA SER A 156 9.53 23.77 -5.79
C SER A 156 9.90 22.41 -5.18
N LYS A 157 8.93 21.73 -4.56
CA LYS A 157 9.14 20.40 -3.96
C LYS A 157 9.57 19.36 -5.01
N ILE A 158 8.92 19.34 -6.17
CA ILE A 158 9.29 18.46 -7.29
C ILE A 158 10.70 18.75 -7.81
N ASN A 159 11.12 20.02 -7.89
CA ASN A 159 12.49 20.36 -8.28
C ASN A 159 13.54 19.78 -7.33
N LYS A 160 13.25 19.73 -6.01
CA LYS A 160 14.13 19.05 -5.05
C LYS A 160 14.27 17.57 -5.38
N ILE A 161 13.18 16.90 -5.75
CA ILE A 161 13.20 15.48 -6.19
C ILE A 161 14.01 15.31 -7.47
N TYR A 162 13.89 16.20 -8.46
CA TYR A 162 14.69 16.14 -9.69
C TYR A 162 16.20 16.23 -9.39
N ASN A 163 16.59 17.11 -8.49
CA ASN A 163 18.00 17.20 -8.07
C ASN A 163 18.50 15.88 -7.45
N ILE A 164 17.67 15.22 -6.66
CA ILE A 164 17.99 13.91 -6.08
C ILE A 164 18.13 12.84 -7.16
N LEU A 165 17.19 12.78 -8.13
CA LEU A 165 17.27 11.87 -9.27
C LEU A 165 18.58 12.07 -10.06
N LYS A 166 18.95 13.33 -10.30
CA LYS A 166 20.20 13.68 -11.01
C LYS A 166 21.44 13.20 -10.23
N LEU A 167 21.50 13.47 -8.94
CA LEU A 167 22.61 13.03 -8.06
C LEU A 167 22.75 11.51 -8.01
N LYS A 168 21.61 10.79 -7.96
CA LYS A 168 21.58 9.32 -7.94
C LYS A 168 21.75 8.69 -9.33
N LYS A 169 21.85 9.49 -10.39
CA LYS A 169 21.88 9.05 -11.79
C LYS A 169 20.74 8.06 -12.09
N ALA A 170 19.53 8.37 -11.57
CA ALA A 170 18.33 7.58 -11.74
C ALA A 170 17.37 8.24 -12.72
N ASP A 171 16.62 7.43 -13.48
CA ASP A 171 15.68 7.92 -14.49
C ASP A 171 14.30 8.21 -13.89
N TYR A 172 13.91 7.43 -12.87
CA TYR A 172 12.58 7.48 -12.27
C TYR A 172 12.61 7.28 -10.76
N LEU A 173 11.58 7.81 -10.09
CA LEU A 173 11.22 7.53 -8.70
C LEU A 173 9.72 7.20 -8.63
N LEU A 174 9.35 6.10 -7.96
CA LEU A 174 7.98 5.86 -7.54
C LEU A 174 7.81 6.26 -6.08
N VAL A 175 7.05 7.32 -5.83
CA VAL A 175 6.53 7.68 -4.51
C VAL A 175 5.30 6.82 -4.26
N SER A 176 5.43 5.79 -3.42
CA SER A 176 4.37 4.79 -3.17
C SER A 176 3.44 5.18 -2.02
N SER A 177 3.94 5.95 -1.05
CA SER A 177 3.19 6.36 0.14
C SER A 177 2.25 7.52 -0.17
N PRO A 178 0.92 7.38 0.01
CA PRO A 178 -0.04 8.42 -0.32
C PRO A 178 0.15 9.73 0.45
N GLU A 179 0.61 9.67 1.70
CA GLU A 179 0.92 10.84 2.51
C GLU A 179 2.11 11.63 1.96
N ASN A 180 3.06 10.96 1.31
CA ASN A 180 4.17 11.62 0.62
C ASN A 180 3.70 12.27 -0.68
N VAL A 181 2.82 11.61 -1.43
CA VAL A 181 2.15 12.20 -2.60
C VAL A 181 1.34 13.43 -2.19
N ALA A 182 0.57 13.34 -1.10
CA ALA A 182 -0.23 14.43 -0.56
C ALA A 182 0.60 15.68 -0.24
N TRP A 183 1.73 15.47 0.45
CA TRP A 183 2.65 16.55 0.80
C TRP A 183 3.36 17.11 -0.42
N LEU A 184 3.91 16.25 -1.28
CA LEU A 184 4.69 16.65 -2.45
C LEU A 184 3.87 17.45 -3.46
N MET A 185 2.65 17.02 -3.74
CA MET A 185 1.76 17.63 -4.72
C MET A 185 0.82 18.69 -4.13
N ASN A 186 0.84 18.91 -2.81
CA ASN A 186 -0.10 19.78 -2.11
C ASN A 186 -1.58 19.45 -2.44
N ILE A 187 -1.90 18.15 -2.45
CA ILE A 187 -3.26 17.64 -2.65
C ILE A 187 -3.74 16.90 -1.41
N ARG A 188 -5.05 16.79 -1.27
CA ARG A 188 -5.71 16.05 -0.20
C ARG A 188 -6.83 15.18 -0.77
N GLY A 189 -7.26 14.20 0.00
CA GLY A 189 -8.37 13.29 -0.30
C GLY A 189 -9.14 12.93 0.95
N TYR A 190 -10.05 11.97 0.81
CA TYR A 190 -10.93 11.48 1.88
C TYR A 190 -10.88 9.96 1.95
N ASP A 191 -9.77 9.36 1.52
CA ASP A 191 -9.63 7.91 1.44
C ASP A 191 -9.26 7.27 2.79
N SER A 192 -8.91 8.08 3.78
CA SER A 192 -8.74 7.66 5.18
C SER A 192 -9.78 8.34 6.06
N PRO A 193 -10.35 7.66 7.07
CA PRO A 193 -11.38 8.24 7.95
C PRO A 193 -10.85 9.35 8.87
N THR A 194 -9.58 9.30 9.23
CA THR A 194 -8.97 10.18 10.25
C THR A 194 -7.95 11.16 9.67
N SER A 195 -7.60 11.03 8.39
CA SER A 195 -6.56 11.85 7.76
C SER A 195 -6.93 12.20 6.32
N PRO A 196 -6.63 13.41 5.84
CA PRO A 196 -7.01 13.86 4.50
C PRO A 196 -6.09 13.27 3.43
N ILE A 197 -5.95 11.95 3.37
CA ILE A 197 -5.06 11.22 2.49
C ILE A 197 -5.72 10.93 1.13
N PRO A 198 -5.04 11.24 -0.01
CA PRO A 198 -5.45 10.86 -1.35
C PRO A 198 -4.78 9.54 -1.74
N ASN A 199 -5.49 8.41 -1.69
CA ASN A 199 -4.93 7.12 -2.08
C ASN A 199 -4.48 7.13 -3.55
N SER A 200 -3.19 7.37 -3.73
CA SER A 200 -2.53 7.52 -5.03
C SER A 200 -1.03 7.23 -4.91
N ARG A 201 -0.39 7.00 -6.05
CA ARG A 201 1.07 6.94 -6.17
C ARG A 201 1.53 7.98 -7.17
N LEU A 202 2.77 8.39 -7.09
CA LEU A 202 3.34 9.39 -8.02
C LEU A 202 4.62 8.84 -8.65
N LEU A 203 4.61 8.75 -9.97
CA LEU A 203 5.81 8.46 -10.75
C LEU A 203 6.43 9.78 -11.21
N ILE A 204 7.73 9.94 -10.94
CA ILE A 204 8.50 11.14 -11.28
C ILE A 204 9.65 10.73 -12.20
N ASN A 205 9.80 11.43 -13.34
CA ASN A 205 10.86 11.21 -14.31
C ASN A 205 11.93 12.31 -14.19
N LYS A 206 13.20 11.96 -14.44
CA LYS A 206 14.33 12.92 -14.48
C LYS A 206 14.15 14.11 -15.45
N ASN A 207 13.28 13.96 -16.47
CA ASN A 207 12.97 15.00 -17.45
C ASN A 207 11.74 15.83 -17.06
N LYS A 208 11.43 15.94 -15.76
CA LYS A 208 10.33 16.75 -15.20
C LYS A 208 8.92 16.30 -15.59
N LYS A 209 8.75 15.08 -16.11
CA LYS A 209 7.42 14.46 -16.29
C LYS A 209 7.00 13.80 -14.99
N ILE A 210 5.72 13.97 -14.64
CA ILE A 210 5.09 13.33 -13.47
C ILE A 210 3.81 12.63 -13.91
N PHE A 211 3.51 11.50 -13.27
CA PHE A 211 2.26 10.75 -13.49
C PHE A 211 1.65 10.41 -12.14
N LEU A 212 0.40 10.84 -11.94
CA LEU A 212 -0.41 10.46 -10.77
C LEU A 212 -1.14 9.16 -11.07
N ILE A 213 -0.87 8.11 -10.30
CA ILE A 213 -1.50 6.81 -10.46
C ILE A 213 -2.67 6.73 -9.48
N THR A 214 -3.89 6.92 -10.01
CA THR A 214 -5.17 6.88 -9.31
C THR A 214 -6.32 6.85 -10.31
N ASP A 215 -7.54 6.58 -9.84
CA ASP A 215 -8.76 6.70 -10.66
C ASP A 215 -8.92 8.14 -11.20
N LYS A 216 -9.04 8.26 -12.51
CA LYS A 216 -9.20 9.56 -13.18
C LYS A 216 -10.44 10.34 -12.73
N LYS A 217 -11.53 9.65 -12.36
CA LYS A 217 -12.75 10.30 -11.87
C LYS A 217 -12.47 10.99 -10.53
N ILE A 218 -11.73 10.35 -9.64
CA ILE A 218 -11.38 10.89 -8.33
C ILE A 218 -10.42 12.10 -8.45
N ALA A 219 -9.52 12.07 -9.43
CA ALA A 219 -8.58 13.16 -9.70
C ALA A 219 -9.19 14.31 -10.54
N SER A 220 -10.44 14.24 -10.96
CA SER A 220 -11.04 15.21 -11.91
C SER A 220 -10.98 16.66 -11.43
N LYS A 221 -11.13 16.92 -10.13
CA LYS A 221 -11.04 18.27 -9.57
C LYS A 221 -9.60 18.80 -9.63
N VAL A 222 -8.58 18.03 -9.24
CA VAL A 222 -7.17 18.47 -9.32
C VAL A 222 -6.67 18.62 -10.76
N ILE A 223 -7.31 17.94 -11.72
CA ILE A 223 -7.10 18.20 -13.17
C ILE A 223 -7.69 19.55 -13.56
N LYS A 224 -8.94 19.86 -13.18
CA LYS A 224 -9.58 21.16 -13.42
C LYS A 224 -8.79 22.31 -12.79
N GLU A 225 -8.22 22.11 -11.62
CA GLU A 225 -7.35 23.05 -10.91
C GLU A 225 -5.94 23.16 -11.54
N LYS A 226 -5.71 22.55 -12.72
CA LYS A 226 -4.43 22.55 -13.47
C LYS A 226 -3.23 22.03 -12.68
N LYS A 227 -3.47 21.21 -11.63
CA LYS A 227 -2.40 20.55 -10.87
C LYS A 227 -1.75 19.43 -11.71
N PHE A 228 -2.56 18.74 -12.51
CA PHE A 228 -2.15 17.72 -13.48
C PHE A 228 -2.85 17.93 -14.83
N LYS A 229 -2.20 17.55 -15.91
CA LYS A 229 -2.85 17.37 -17.22
C LYS A 229 -3.62 16.02 -17.22
N LYS A 230 -4.68 15.90 -18.03
CA LYS A 230 -5.49 14.68 -18.13
C LYS A 230 -4.67 13.42 -18.47
N ASN A 231 -3.66 13.55 -19.32
CA ASN A 231 -2.75 12.48 -19.72
C ASN A 231 -1.66 12.16 -18.67
N GLN A 232 -1.54 12.94 -17.61
CA GLN A 232 -0.66 12.68 -16.48
C GLN A 232 -1.35 11.90 -15.36
N VAL A 233 -2.66 11.66 -15.45
CA VAL A 233 -3.39 10.82 -14.50
C VAL A 233 -3.63 9.46 -15.14
N ILE A 234 -3.11 8.42 -14.50
CA ILE A 234 -3.09 7.05 -15.02
C ILE A 234 -3.91 6.17 -14.08
N ASP A 235 -4.90 5.46 -14.61
CA ASP A 235 -5.65 4.47 -13.85
C ASP A 235 -4.71 3.34 -13.37
N PRO A 236 -4.85 2.83 -12.13
CA PRO A 236 -3.93 1.84 -11.57
C PRO A 236 -3.74 0.60 -12.43
N GLU A 237 -4.77 0.15 -13.12
CA GLU A 237 -4.74 -1.01 -14.03
C GLU A 237 -3.83 -0.79 -15.25
N LYS A 238 -3.56 0.48 -15.61
CA LYS A 238 -2.69 0.87 -16.71
C LYS A 238 -1.24 1.09 -16.29
N PHE A 239 -0.89 0.86 -15.03
CA PHE A 239 0.46 1.10 -14.52
C PHE A 239 1.50 0.18 -15.20
N GLU A 240 1.19 -1.10 -15.38
CA GLU A 240 2.07 -2.06 -16.06
C GLU A 240 2.35 -1.63 -17.51
N LYS A 241 1.31 -1.21 -18.24
CA LYS A 241 1.45 -0.66 -19.60
C LYS A 241 2.31 0.61 -19.61
N LEU A 242 2.06 1.53 -18.67
CA LEU A 242 2.87 2.75 -18.56
C LEU A 242 4.35 2.42 -18.38
N ILE A 243 4.69 1.50 -17.46
CA ILE A 243 6.08 1.09 -17.19
C ILE A 243 6.72 0.47 -18.44
N GLY A 244 5.98 -0.33 -19.23
CA GLY A 244 6.45 -0.92 -20.48
C GLY A 244 6.75 0.10 -21.59
N GLU A 245 6.12 1.28 -21.56
CA GLU A 245 6.32 2.36 -22.54
C GLU A 245 7.44 3.35 -22.15
N LEU A 246 8.03 3.21 -20.94
CA LEU A 246 9.08 4.10 -20.46
C LEU A 246 10.47 3.64 -20.94
N ASN A 247 11.31 4.61 -21.29
CA ASN A 247 12.71 4.41 -21.64
C ASN A 247 13.62 4.85 -20.50
N GLY A 248 14.63 4.03 -20.19
CA GLY A 248 15.61 4.32 -19.14
C GLY A 248 16.24 3.05 -18.61
N SER A 249 17.07 3.17 -17.56
CA SER A 249 17.80 2.04 -17.00
C SER A 249 17.60 1.86 -15.50
N LYS A 250 17.44 2.97 -14.74
CA LYS A 250 17.46 2.96 -13.28
C LYS A 250 16.20 3.57 -12.68
N PHE A 251 15.62 2.86 -11.72
CA PHE A 251 14.37 3.23 -11.08
C PHE A 251 14.49 3.15 -9.55
N ILE A 252 14.24 4.25 -8.86
CA ILE A 252 14.24 4.31 -7.39
C ILE A 252 12.87 3.90 -6.86
N ILE A 253 12.88 2.99 -5.89
CA ILE A 253 11.72 2.61 -5.07
C ILE A 253 12.11 2.57 -3.60
N ASP A 254 11.14 2.81 -2.72
CA ASP A 254 11.28 2.55 -1.29
C ASP A 254 10.77 1.14 -0.96
N ALA A 255 11.65 0.29 -0.46
CA ALA A 255 11.35 -1.10 -0.11
C ALA A 255 10.34 -1.25 1.05
N LEU A 256 10.06 -0.16 1.79
CA LEU A 256 9.07 -0.14 2.87
C LEU A 256 7.64 0.17 2.39
N SER A 257 7.51 0.84 1.25
CA SER A 257 6.21 1.30 0.73
C SER A 257 5.87 0.81 -0.68
N CYS A 258 6.84 0.28 -1.44
CA CYS A 258 6.58 -0.29 -2.75
C CYS A 258 6.07 -1.73 -2.62
N SER A 259 4.87 -2.00 -3.15
CA SER A 259 4.31 -3.35 -3.14
C SER A 259 5.10 -4.32 -4.02
N VAL A 260 5.02 -5.63 -3.69
CA VAL A 260 5.63 -6.71 -4.50
C VAL A 260 5.18 -6.62 -5.96
N LEU A 261 3.89 -6.33 -6.20
CA LEU A 261 3.38 -6.19 -7.57
C LEU A 261 4.08 -5.05 -8.31
N ASN A 262 4.12 -3.84 -7.73
CA ASN A 262 4.72 -2.68 -8.39
C ASN A 262 6.23 -2.88 -8.59
N GLU A 263 6.93 -3.43 -7.60
CA GLU A 263 8.35 -3.75 -7.72
C GLU A 263 8.61 -4.78 -8.83
N THR A 264 7.76 -5.80 -8.97
CA THR A 264 7.88 -6.82 -10.02
C THR A 264 7.67 -6.21 -11.40
N ILE A 265 6.66 -5.37 -11.57
CA ILE A 265 6.38 -4.64 -12.82
C ILE A 265 7.55 -3.73 -13.19
N ILE A 266 8.11 -2.98 -12.23
CA ILE A 266 9.25 -2.09 -12.50
C ILE A 266 10.51 -2.89 -12.86
N LYS A 267 10.76 -3.99 -12.14
CA LYS A 267 11.94 -4.83 -12.32
C LYS A 267 11.98 -5.51 -13.70
N SER A 268 10.84 -5.69 -14.39
CA SER A 268 10.84 -6.27 -15.75
C SER A 268 11.57 -5.42 -16.77
N ASN A 269 11.61 -4.08 -16.57
CA ASN A 269 12.20 -3.14 -17.56
C ASN A 269 13.34 -2.30 -16.99
N PHE A 270 13.52 -2.25 -15.65
CA PHE A 270 14.47 -1.35 -15.02
C PHE A 270 15.32 -2.03 -13.95
N LYS A 271 16.56 -1.57 -13.79
CA LYS A 271 17.38 -1.86 -12.62
C LYS A 271 16.84 -1.05 -11.43
N ILE A 272 16.42 -1.74 -10.39
CA ILE A 272 15.90 -1.11 -9.16
C ILE A 272 17.05 -0.60 -8.29
N ILE A 273 16.89 0.62 -7.79
CA ILE A 273 17.67 1.21 -6.71
C ILE A 273 16.74 1.28 -5.49
N GLY A 274 17.05 0.49 -4.46
CA GLY A 274 16.33 0.52 -3.18
C GLY A 274 16.81 1.68 -2.32
N GLU A 275 16.03 2.71 -2.16
CA GLU A 275 16.33 3.91 -1.34
C GLU A 275 15.09 4.27 -0.52
N VAL A 276 15.32 4.92 0.63
CA VAL A 276 14.21 5.52 1.39
C VAL A 276 13.59 6.64 0.54
N ASP A 277 12.24 6.72 0.51
CA ASP A 277 11.56 7.79 -0.21
C ASP A 277 12.06 9.16 0.26
N PRO A 278 12.68 9.96 -0.62
CA PRO A 278 13.26 11.25 -0.26
C PRO A 278 12.25 12.25 0.31
N CYS A 279 10.97 12.05 0.05
CA CYS A 279 9.91 12.87 0.63
C CYS A 279 9.91 12.82 2.16
N TYR A 280 10.28 11.70 2.79
CA TYR A 280 10.34 11.62 4.26
C TYR A 280 11.32 12.63 4.85
N LYS A 281 12.53 12.71 4.29
CA LYS A 281 13.53 13.69 4.72
C LYS A 281 13.08 15.12 4.41
N LEU A 282 12.56 15.37 3.21
CA LEU A 282 12.15 16.72 2.81
C LEU A 282 11.00 17.26 3.65
N LYS A 283 9.97 16.43 3.99
CA LYS A 283 8.84 16.86 4.81
C LYS A 283 9.13 16.92 6.31
N SER A 284 10.21 16.28 6.77
CA SER A 284 10.61 16.36 8.19
C SER A 284 11.08 17.76 8.58
N ILE A 285 11.65 18.52 7.62
CA ILE A 285 12.09 19.91 7.82
C ILE A 285 10.92 20.82 7.45
N LYS A 286 10.27 21.40 8.48
CA LYS A 286 9.08 22.23 8.31
C LYS A 286 9.44 23.64 7.84
N ASN A 287 8.67 24.17 6.88
CA ASN A 287 8.74 25.59 6.54
C ASN A 287 8.00 26.45 7.58
N SER A 288 8.16 27.79 7.51
CA SER A 288 7.56 28.72 8.48
C SER A 288 6.02 28.63 8.54
N THR A 289 5.36 28.40 7.41
CA THR A 289 3.89 28.24 7.36
C THR A 289 3.46 26.93 8.02
N GLU A 290 4.16 25.82 7.79
CA GLU A 290 3.90 24.53 8.43
C GLU A 290 4.09 24.64 9.96
N ILE A 291 5.15 25.34 10.42
CA ILE A 291 5.40 25.59 11.85
C ILE A 291 4.24 26.39 12.44
N LYS A 292 3.89 27.55 11.83
CA LYS A 292 2.79 28.39 12.29
C LYS A 292 1.46 27.63 12.37
N ASN A 293 1.13 26.85 11.34
CA ASN A 293 -0.11 26.06 11.34
C ASN A 293 -0.11 24.97 12.42
N THR A 294 1.05 24.35 12.67
CA THR A 294 1.18 23.36 13.74
C THR A 294 0.95 24.01 15.11
N ILE A 295 1.56 25.17 15.39
CA ILE A 295 1.33 25.91 16.63
C ILE A 295 -0.14 26.25 16.78
N ASN A 296 -0.77 26.84 15.75
CA ASN A 296 -2.18 27.22 15.79
C ASN A 296 -3.13 26.02 16.02
N ALA A 297 -2.75 24.82 15.58
CA ALA A 297 -3.57 23.62 15.78
C ALA A 297 -3.46 23.01 17.19
N HIS A 298 -2.52 23.50 18.03
CA HIS A 298 -2.31 23.03 19.41
C HIS A 298 -2.79 24.04 20.46
N ILE A 299 -3.26 25.23 20.05
CA ILE A 299 -3.90 26.23 20.89
C ILE A 299 -5.42 26.04 20.88
#